data_f2c72736c1441bf998e2b137977d4d80
#
_entry.id   f2c72736c1441bf998e2b137977d4d80
#
_cell.length_a   1.000
_cell.length_b   1.000
_cell.length_c   1.000
_cell.angle_alpha   90.00
_cell.angle_beta   90.00
_cell.angle_gamma   90.00
#
_symmetry.space_group_name_H-M   'P 1'
#
loop_
_entity.id
_entity.type
_entity.pdbx_description
1 polymer ?
#
loop_
_entity_poly.entity_id
_entity_poly.type
_entity_poly.pdbx_seq_one_letter_code
_entity_poly.pdbx_strand_id
1 'polypeptide(L)'
;AASDVYKRQKDGRDLDWETELSSANPTEPVPVDSWDPLYILYTSGTTGLPKGVVRDNGGHAVAMRYSMKTIYNAKPGDVYWAASDVGWVVGHSYIVYAPLLHGCTTVVYEGKPVKTPDPGAFWRMIEEHQINHFFTAPTAFRAVRKEDPDAEFLKKYDISSLKGLFLAGERLDPPTYDWLQNIL
;
A
#
# COMPACT_ATOMS: atom_id res chain seq x y z
N ALA A 1 -19.38 10.13 -0.89
CA ALA A 1 -19.32 8.95 -0.02
C ALA A 1 -19.00 9.31 1.43
N ALA A 2 -17.99 10.17 1.70
CA ALA A 2 -17.67 10.58 3.09
C ALA A 2 -18.83 11.33 3.77
N SER A 3 -19.56 12.19 3.03
CA SER A 3 -20.69 12.94 3.58
C SER A 3 -21.88 12.06 4.05
N ASP A 4 -21.96 10.83 3.56
CA ASP A 4 -23.06 9.91 3.90
C ASP A 4 -22.78 9.14 5.21
N VAL A 5 -21.51 8.98 5.57
CA VAL A 5 -21.09 8.35 6.84
C VAL A 5 -21.47 9.25 8.02
N TYR A 6 -21.21 10.55 7.92
CA TYR A 6 -21.55 11.51 8.99
C TYR A 6 -23.05 11.64 9.25
N LYS A 7 -23.89 11.41 8.25
CA LYS A 7 -25.36 11.45 8.40
C LYS A 7 -25.95 10.25 9.14
N ARG A 8 -25.15 9.20 9.39
CA ARG A 8 -25.56 7.96 10.07
C ARG A 8 -25.06 7.83 11.49
N GLN A 9 -24.34 8.83 11.98
CA GLN A 9 -23.86 8.81 13.36
C GLN A 9 -25.03 8.83 14.35
N LYS A 10 -24.89 8.09 15.44
CA LYS A 10 -25.88 7.97 16.52
C LYS A 10 -25.22 8.31 17.83
N ASP A 11 -25.77 9.25 18.55
CA ASP A 11 -25.34 9.62 19.89
C ASP A 11 -25.39 8.37 20.81
N GLY A 12 -24.34 8.22 21.62
CA GLY A 12 -24.18 7.11 22.56
C GLY A 12 -23.77 5.78 21.91
N ARG A 13 -23.67 5.68 20.57
CA ARG A 13 -23.11 4.53 19.86
C ARG A 13 -21.78 4.86 19.19
N ASP A 14 -21.72 5.98 18.52
CA ASP A 14 -20.56 6.37 17.74
C ASP A 14 -19.69 7.34 18.56
N LEU A 15 -18.40 7.07 18.60
CA LEU A 15 -17.42 7.81 19.40
C LEU A 15 -16.59 8.73 18.48
N ASP A 16 -16.22 9.88 19.02
CA ASP A 16 -15.28 10.78 18.31
C ASP A 16 -13.86 10.31 18.58
N TRP A 17 -13.10 10.04 17.50
CA TRP A 17 -11.76 9.50 17.58
C TRP A 17 -10.80 10.39 18.38
N GLU A 18 -10.79 11.69 18.13
CA GLU A 18 -9.87 12.61 18.79
C GLU A 18 -10.16 12.74 20.28
N THR A 19 -11.43 12.75 20.64
CA THR A 19 -11.89 12.76 22.03
C THR A 19 -11.44 11.51 22.78
N GLU A 20 -11.68 10.34 22.22
CA GLU A 20 -11.29 9.07 22.81
C GLU A 20 -9.78 8.92 22.92
N LEU A 21 -9.05 9.28 21.84
CA LEU A 21 -7.59 9.22 21.81
C LEU A 21 -6.96 10.12 22.88
N SER A 22 -7.49 11.34 23.06
CA SER A 22 -6.97 12.29 24.05
C SER A 22 -7.11 11.83 25.51
N SER A 23 -8.09 10.96 25.76
CA SER A 23 -8.38 10.37 27.09
C SER A 23 -7.76 9.01 27.30
N ALA A 24 -7.23 8.36 26.23
CA ALA A 24 -6.65 7.03 26.30
C ALA A 24 -5.31 7.01 27.05
N ASN A 25 -5.08 5.96 27.81
CA ASN A 25 -3.79 5.70 28.44
C ASN A 25 -2.97 4.73 27.59
N PRO A 26 -1.63 4.87 27.55
CA PRO A 26 -0.76 3.86 26.97
C PRO A 26 -1.04 2.47 27.59
N THR A 27 -1.03 1.45 26.75
CA THR A 27 -1.17 0.06 27.20
C THR A 27 -0.01 -0.77 26.71
N GLU A 28 0.37 -1.78 27.51
CA GLU A 28 1.44 -2.71 27.12
C GLU A 28 0.98 -3.67 26.04
N PRO A 29 1.91 -4.11 25.13
CA PRO A 29 1.61 -5.16 24.18
C PRO A 29 1.20 -6.46 24.86
N VAL A 30 0.20 -7.14 24.34
CA VAL A 30 -0.22 -8.45 24.82
C VAL A 30 0.59 -9.53 24.11
N PRO A 31 1.34 -10.39 24.83
CA PRO A 31 1.98 -11.56 24.25
C PRO A 31 0.94 -12.52 23.66
N VAL A 32 1.17 -13.00 22.45
CA VAL A 32 0.30 -13.94 21.75
C VAL A 32 1.13 -15.08 21.16
N ASP A 33 0.52 -16.25 20.98
CA ASP A 33 1.16 -17.36 20.30
C ASP A 33 1.26 -17.11 18.79
N SER A 34 2.25 -17.76 18.16
CA SER A 34 2.46 -17.65 16.71
C SER A 34 1.25 -18.08 15.88
N TRP A 35 0.42 -18.97 16.42
CA TRP A 35 -0.81 -19.46 15.80
C TRP A 35 -2.05 -18.60 16.08
N ASP A 36 -1.95 -17.65 17.00
CA ASP A 36 -3.07 -16.77 17.29
C ASP A 36 -3.42 -15.92 16.06
N PRO A 37 -4.72 -15.68 15.82
CA PRO A 37 -5.16 -14.84 14.72
C PRO A 37 -4.64 -13.40 14.86
N LEU A 38 -4.04 -12.88 13.78
CA LEU A 38 -3.64 -11.48 13.70
C LEU A 38 -4.80 -10.61 13.20
N TYR A 39 -5.43 -11.03 12.10
CA TYR A 39 -6.61 -10.37 11.53
C TYR A 39 -7.41 -11.31 10.64
N ILE A 40 -8.66 -10.91 10.36
CA ILE A 40 -9.52 -11.55 9.37
C ILE A 40 -9.84 -10.54 8.28
N LEU A 41 -9.45 -10.84 7.04
CA LEU A 41 -9.76 -10.02 5.88
C LEU A 41 -10.82 -10.70 5.02
N TYR A 42 -11.94 -10.03 4.81
CA TYR A 42 -13.00 -10.55 3.95
C TYR A 42 -12.73 -10.24 2.48
N THR A 43 -12.90 -11.26 1.65
CA THR A 43 -12.86 -11.14 0.19
C THR A 43 -14.25 -11.38 -0.38
N SER A 44 -14.55 -10.84 -1.59
CA SER A 44 -15.85 -11.00 -2.25
C SER A 44 -16.22 -12.47 -2.55
N GLY A 45 -15.24 -13.37 -2.56
CA GLY A 45 -15.43 -14.78 -2.85
C GLY A 45 -15.96 -15.07 -4.27
N THR A 46 -15.50 -16.15 -4.89
CA THR A 46 -15.93 -16.56 -6.24
C THR A 46 -17.37 -17.08 -6.29
N THR A 47 -17.95 -17.42 -5.14
CA THR A 47 -19.31 -17.95 -5.00
C THR A 47 -20.36 -16.91 -4.60
N GLY A 48 -19.97 -15.62 -4.59
CA GLY A 48 -20.85 -14.50 -4.19
C GLY A 48 -20.99 -14.29 -2.67
N LEU A 49 -20.56 -15.22 -1.84
CA LEU A 49 -20.51 -15.04 -0.38
C LEU A 49 -19.13 -14.57 0.06
N PRO A 50 -19.05 -13.52 0.89
CA PRO A 50 -17.79 -13.06 1.45
C PRO A 50 -17.09 -14.18 2.22
N LYS A 51 -15.77 -14.32 2.01
CA LYS A 51 -14.93 -15.29 2.72
C LYS A 51 -13.92 -14.55 3.60
N GLY A 52 -13.89 -14.89 4.88
CA GLY A 52 -12.92 -14.37 5.84
C GLY A 52 -11.61 -15.14 5.73
N VAL A 53 -10.55 -14.48 5.30
CA VAL A 53 -9.18 -15.03 5.31
C VAL A 53 -8.54 -14.69 6.63
N VAL A 54 -8.27 -15.70 7.44
CA VAL A 54 -7.57 -15.55 8.73
C VAL A 54 -6.07 -15.57 8.48
N ARG A 55 -5.36 -14.61 9.05
CA ARG A 55 -3.90 -14.60 9.12
C ARG A 55 -3.47 -14.83 10.56
N ASP A 56 -2.54 -15.74 10.75
CA ASP A 56 -1.86 -15.96 12.03
C ASP A 56 -0.71 -14.96 12.24
N ASN A 57 -0.26 -14.80 13.46
CA ASN A 57 0.81 -13.86 13.80
C ASN A 57 2.17 -14.33 13.26
N GLY A 58 2.58 -15.55 13.57
CA GLY A 58 3.92 -16.04 13.27
C GLY A 58 4.15 -16.35 11.80
N GLY A 59 3.27 -17.12 11.18
CA GLY A 59 3.39 -17.50 9.77
C GLY A 59 3.31 -16.28 8.85
N HIS A 60 2.41 -15.34 9.15
CA HIS A 60 2.31 -14.09 8.39
C HIS A 60 3.61 -13.26 8.52
N ALA A 61 4.15 -13.10 9.73
CA ALA A 61 5.38 -12.34 9.95
C ALA A 61 6.57 -12.94 9.18
N VAL A 62 6.72 -14.28 9.21
CA VAL A 62 7.77 -15.00 8.46
C VAL A 62 7.61 -14.79 6.95
N ALA A 63 6.39 -14.97 6.42
CA ALA A 63 6.11 -14.80 5.00
C ALA A 63 6.38 -13.35 4.53
N MET A 64 6.00 -12.36 5.32
CA MET A 64 6.23 -10.95 5.01
C MET A 64 7.72 -10.62 4.99
N ARG A 65 8.49 -11.03 6.01
CA ARG A 65 9.93 -10.84 6.02
C ARG A 65 10.65 -11.55 4.89
N TYR A 66 10.24 -12.78 4.59
CA TYR A 66 10.81 -13.56 3.49
C TYR A 66 10.58 -12.88 2.15
N SER A 67 9.36 -12.42 1.86
CA SER A 67 9.04 -11.73 0.61
C SER A 67 9.80 -10.40 0.44
N MET A 68 9.93 -9.61 1.51
CA MET A 68 10.72 -8.37 1.46
C MET A 68 12.17 -8.63 1.08
N LYS A 69 12.76 -9.69 1.63
CA LYS A 69 14.16 -10.06 1.35
C LYS A 69 14.33 -10.66 -0.05
N THR A 70 13.46 -11.61 -0.46
CA THR A 70 13.73 -12.47 -1.62
C THR A 70 13.02 -12.00 -2.89
N ILE A 71 11.84 -11.38 -2.78
CA ILE A 71 11.07 -10.90 -3.93
C ILE A 71 11.41 -9.42 -4.18
N TYR A 72 11.31 -8.60 -3.15
CA TYR A 72 11.52 -7.15 -3.29
C TYR A 72 13.00 -6.75 -3.19
N ASN A 73 13.88 -7.63 -2.69
CA ASN A 73 15.30 -7.34 -2.43
C ASN A 73 15.49 -6.07 -1.59
N ALA A 74 14.52 -5.78 -0.73
CA ALA A 74 14.57 -4.64 0.16
C ALA A 74 15.55 -4.90 1.31
N LYS A 75 16.13 -3.83 1.84
CA LYS A 75 17.04 -3.86 2.99
C LYS A 75 16.49 -3.01 4.12
N PRO A 76 16.81 -3.33 5.37
CA PRO A 76 16.54 -2.41 6.48
C PRO A 76 17.06 -1.01 6.18
N GLY A 77 16.23 0.00 6.42
CA GLY A 77 16.52 1.40 6.11
C GLY A 77 16.05 1.87 4.74
N ASP A 78 15.70 0.96 3.82
CA ASP A 78 15.09 1.36 2.54
C ASP A 78 13.69 1.98 2.76
N VAL A 79 13.30 2.87 1.86
CA VAL A 79 11.95 3.42 1.79
C VAL A 79 11.11 2.57 0.83
N TYR A 80 10.08 1.96 1.35
CA TYR A 80 9.17 1.09 0.60
C TYR A 80 7.79 1.74 0.49
N TRP A 81 7.26 1.81 -0.70
CA TRP A 81 5.95 2.36 -0.97
C TRP A 81 5.06 1.37 -1.72
N ALA A 82 4.00 0.92 -1.09
CA ALA A 82 2.90 0.25 -1.77
C ALA A 82 1.76 1.25 -1.99
N ALA A 83 1.61 1.73 -3.24
CA ALA A 83 0.52 2.61 -3.62
C ALA A 83 -0.76 1.78 -3.85
N SER A 84 -1.34 1.32 -2.76
CA SER A 84 -2.55 0.52 -2.68
C SER A 84 -3.43 1.03 -1.54
N ASP A 85 -4.69 0.66 -1.56
CA ASP A 85 -5.60 0.94 -0.44
C ASP A 85 -5.26 0.00 0.73
N VAL A 86 -5.18 0.56 1.94
CA VAL A 86 -4.90 -0.19 3.17
C VAL A 86 -5.97 -1.23 3.48
N GLY A 87 -7.19 -1.06 2.97
CA GLY A 87 -8.29 -2.02 3.13
C GLY A 87 -8.16 -3.30 2.30
N TRP A 88 -7.22 -3.38 1.36
CA TRP A 88 -6.94 -4.58 0.57
C TRP A 88 -5.82 -5.42 1.18
N VAL A 89 -5.72 -6.69 0.75
CA VAL A 89 -4.66 -7.59 1.24
C VAL A 89 -3.25 -7.05 0.99
N VAL A 90 -3.03 -6.38 -0.13
CA VAL A 90 -1.74 -5.70 -0.43
C VAL A 90 -1.48 -4.59 0.58
N GLY A 91 -2.50 -3.81 0.93
CA GLY A 91 -2.37 -2.75 1.92
C GLY A 91 -2.01 -3.29 3.30
N HIS A 92 -2.74 -4.28 3.81
CA HIS A 92 -2.42 -4.94 5.07
C HIS A 92 -0.98 -5.48 5.05
N SER A 93 -0.63 -6.26 4.02
CA SER A 93 0.66 -6.93 3.96
C SER A 93 1.82 -5.99 3.69
N TYR A 94 1.69 -5.06 2.73
CA TYR A 94 2.83 -4.31 2.18
C TYR A 94 2.78 -2.79 2.41
N ILE A 95 1.76 -2.28 3.10
CA ILE A 95 1.80 -0.94 3.70
C ILE A 95 2.10 -1.06 5.19
N VAL A 96 1.38 -1.97 5.89
CA VAL A 96 1.45 -2.05 7.36
C VAL A 96 2.55 -3.00 7.83
N TYR A 97 2.45 -4.31 7.49
CA TYR A 97 3.26 -5.32 8.17
C TYR A 97 4.65 -5.53 7.57
N ALA A 98 4.75 -5.83 6.28
CA ALA A 98 6.00 -6.28 5.68
C ALA A 98 7.14 -5.26 5.77
N PRO A 99 6.95 -3.98 5.40
CA PRO A 99 8.03 -3.00 5.47
C PRO A 99 8.52 -2.80 6.90
N LEU A 100 7.60 -2.64 7.86
CA LEU A 100 7.96 -2.40 9.27
C LEU A 100 8.65 -3.60 9.89
N LEU A 101 8.16 -4.83 9.65
CA LEU A 101 8.81 -6.06 10.10
C LEU A 101 10.21 -6.26 9.51
N HIS A 102 10.45 -5.70 8.32
CA HIS A 102 11.75 -5.79 7.65
C HIS A 102 12.71 -4.66 8.03
N GLY A 103 12.24 -3.66 8.77
CA GLY A 103 13.01 -2.48 9.15
C GLY A 103 13.09 -1.40 8.07
N CYS A 104 12.13 -1.36 7.16
CA CYS A 104 11.97 -0.33 6.16
C CYS A 104 11.09 0.82 6.66
N THR A 105 11.25 2.00 6.06
CA THR A 105 10.24 3.05 6.14
C THR A 105 9.10 2.72 5.20
N THR A 106 7.85 2.84 5.65
CA THR A 106 6.67 2.67 4.82
C THR A 106 6.02 4.02 4.50
N VAL A 107 5.47 4.16 3.29
CA VAL A 107 4.75 5.36 2.86
C VAL A 107 3.26 5.06 2.81
N VAL A 108 2.46 5.88 3.48
CA VAL A 108 0.98 5.88 3.40
C VAL A 108 0.56 7.06 2.52
N TYR A 109 -0.20 6.79 1.49
CA TYR A 109 -0.56 7.78 0.46
C TYR A 109 -2.06 7.82 0.23
N GLU A 110 -2.66 8.99 0.39
CA GLU A 110 -4.10 9.22 0.17
C GLU A 110 -4.45 9.68 -1.26
N GLY A 111 -3.45 9.81 -2.13
CA GLY A 111 -3.63 10.32 -3.48
C GLY A 111 -4.06 9.27 -4.50
N LYS A 112 -4.21 9.75 -5.73
CA LYS A 112 -4.50 8.94 -6.92
C LYS A 112 -3.35 9.02 -7.92
N PRO A 113 -3.19 8.04 -8.82
CA PRO A 113 -2.06 8.04 -9.76
C PRO A 113 -2.06 9.20 -10.76
N VAL A 114 -3.21 9.79 -11.09
CA VAL A 114 -3.33 10.78 -12.18
C VAL A 114 -4.06 12.07 -11.83
N LYS A 115 -4.60 12.23 -10.65
CA LYS A 115 -5.41 13.40 -10.27
C LYS A 115 -5.05 13.99 -8.91
N THR A 116 -3.79 13.88 -8.51
CA THR A 116 -3.32 14.36 -7.21
C THR A 116 -1.93 15.03 -7.32
N PRO A 117 -1.84 16.19 -7.93
CA PRO A 117 -2.83 16.89 -8.77
C PRO A 117 -2.84 16.43 -10.24
N ASP A 118 -1.82 15.72 -10.72
CA ASP A 118 -1.53 15.41 -12.12
C ASP A 118 -0.90 14.00 -12.29
N PRO A 119 -0.58 13.54 -13.52
CA PRO A 119 0.06 12.24 -13.77
C PRO A 119 1.48 12.11 -13.20
N GLY A 120 2.11 13.19 -12.76
CA GLY A 120 3.42 13.18 -12.11
C GLY A 120 3.40 12.79 -10.64
N ALA A 121 2.23 12.50 -10.08
CA ALA A 121 2.07 12.22 -8.65
C ALA A 121 3.03 11.14 -8.14
N PHE A 122 3.19 10.03 -8.86
CA PHE A 122 4.08 8.94 -8.46
C PHE A 122 5.56 9.35 -8.51
N TRP A 123 5.95 10.04 -9.55
CA TRP A 123 7.33 10.49 -9.75
C TRP A 123 7.75 11.50 -8.69
N ARG A 124 6.86 12.45 -8.37
CA ARG A 124 7.06 13.41 -7.27
C ARG A 124 7.24 12.72 -5.92
N MET A 125 6.40 11.73 -5.60
CA MET A 125 6.51 10.97 -4.36
C MET A 125 7.84 10.21 -4.28
N ILE A 126 8.32 9.65 -5.40
CA ILE A 126 9.61 8.94 -5.44
C ILE A 126 10.75 9.90 -5.14
N GLU A 127 10.78 11.07 -5.77
CA GLU A 127 11.79 12.10 -5.50
C GLU A 127 11.71 12.62 -4.07
N GLU A 128 10.54 13.09 -3.64
CA GLU A 128 10.33 13.77 -2.36
C GLU A 128 10.67 12.87 -1.17
N HIS A 129 10.31 11.60 -1.25
CA HIS A 129 10.53 10.64 -0.16
C HIS A 129 11.68 9.67 -0.41
N GLN A 130 12.46 9.85 -1.49
CA GLN A 130 13.59 9.01 -1.85
C GLN A 130 13.25 7.51 -1.85
N ILE A 131 12.12 7.17 -2.49
CA ILE A 131 11.55 5.82 -2.49
C ILE A 131 12.48 4.86 -3.23
N ASN A 132 12.84 3.76 -2.57
CA ASN A 132 13.69 2.71 -3.12
C ASN A 132 12.91 1.60 -3.81
N HIS A 133 11.75 1.23 -3.26
CA HIS A 133 10.92 0.16 -3.79
C HIS A 133 9.48 0.66 -3.93
N PHE A 134 8.95 0.55 -5.15
CA PHE A 134 7.61 0.98 -5.45
C PHE A 134 6.76 -0.21 -5.90
N PHE A 135 5.64 -0.42 -5.23
CA PHE A 135 4.70 -1.50 -5.53
C PHE A 135 3.30 -0.94 -5.79
N THR A 136 2.69 -1.28 -6.92
CA THR A 136 1.33 -0.84 -7.26
C THR A 136 0.64 -1.83 -8.20
N ALA A 137 -0.55 -1.47 -8.71
CA ALA A 137 -1.28 -2.28 -9.68
C ALA A 137 -1.02 -1.81 -11.12
N PRO A 138 -1.06 -2.70 -12.12
CA PRO A 138 -0.97 -2.33 -13.54
C PRO A 138 -1.98 -1.27 -13.98
N THR A 139 -3.21 -1.30 -13.43
CA THR A 139 -4.23 -0.25 -13.68
C THR A 139 -3.75 1.15 -13.37
N ALA A 140 -2.92 1.33 -12.34
CA ALA A 140 -2.38 2.65 -11.98
C ALA A 140 -1.46 3.18 -13.10
N PHE A 141 -0.56 2.35 -13.62
CA PHE A 141 0.32 2.76 -14.72
C PHE A 141 -0.38 2.86 -16.08
N ARG A 142 -1.42 2.07 -16.33
CA ARG A 142 -2.29 2.30 -17.50
C ARG A 142 -2.93 3.68 -17.44
N ALA A 143 -3.36 4.13 -16.25
CA ALA A 143 -3.91 5.47 -16.09
C ALA A 143 -2.84 6.56 -16.29
N VAL A 144 -1.63 6.41 -15.72
CA VAL A 144 -0.53 7.35 -15.93
C VAL A 144 -0.17 7.44 -17.41
N ARG A 145 0.07 6.30 -18.07
CA ARG A 145 0.40 6.25 -19.52
C ARG A 145 -0.68 6.89 -20.39
N LYS A 146 -1.95 6.73 -20.05
CA LYS A 146 -3.06 7.34 -20.79
C LYS A 146 -3.03 8.86 -20.73
N GLU A 147 -2.69 9.43 -19.59
CA GLU A 147 -2.67 10.87 -19.36
C GLU A 147 -1.32 11.52 -19.75
N ASP A 148 -0.23 10.74 -19.71
CA ASP A 148 1.15 11.18 -20.01
C ASP A 148 1.88 10.11 -20.83
N PRO A 149 1.50 9.89 -22.08
CA PRO A 149 2.06 8.82 -22.92
C PRO A 149 3.57 8.99 -23.21
N ASP A 150 4.04 10.23 -23.26
CA ASP A 150 5.44 10.59 -23.56
C ASP A 150 6.29 10.76 -22.30
N ALA A 151 5.71 10.47 -21.13
CA ALA A 151 6.34 10.57 -19.82
C ALA A 151 6.97 11.96 -19.52
N GLU A 152 6.30 13.02 -19.97
CA GLU A 152 6.78 14.40 -19.79
C GLU A 152 6.81 14.81 -18.30
N PHE A 153 5.93 14.24 -17.48
CA PHE A 153 5.96 14.47 -16.04
C PHE A 153 7.13 13.75 -15.37
N LEU A 154 7.51 12.55 -15.82
CA LEU A 154 8.66 11.84 -15.28
C LEU A 154 9.95 12.67 -15.43
N LYS A 155 10.12 13.35 -16.54
CA LYS A 155 11.32 14.17 -16.83
C LYS A 155 11.53 15.34 -15.87
N LYS A 156 10.53 15.65 -15.04
CA LYS A 156 10.57 16.76 -14.08
C LYS A 156 11.09 16.35 -12.70
N TYR A 157 11.26 15.05 -12.47
CA TYR A 157 11.58 14.51 -11.15
C TYR A 157 12.80 13.60 -11.18
N ASP A 158 13.58 13.62 -10.12
CA ASP A 158 14.70 12.69 -9.93
C ASP A 158 14.21 11.39 -9.29
N ILE A 159 14.20 10.31 -10.07
CA ILE A 159 13.81 8.98 -9.59
C ILE A 159 15.02 8.07 -9.36
N SER A 160 16.23 8.59 -9.27
CA SER A 160 17.47 7.82 -9.11
C SER A 160 17.51 6.99 -7.82
N SER A 161 16.70 7.32 -6.82
CA SER A 161 16.53 6.51 -5.60
C SER A 161 15.83 5.17 -5.85
N LEU A 162 15.04 5.03 -6.94
CA LEU A 162 14.23 3.86 -7.23
C LEU A 162 15.09 2.66 -7.65
N LYS A 163 15.09 1.60 -6.83
CA LYS A 163 15.82 0.35 -7.09
C LYS A 163 14.95 -0.73 -7.72
N GLY A 164 13.62 -0.65 -7.52
CA GLY A 164 12.70 -1.66 -8.03
C GLY A 164 11.27 -1.16 -8.11
N LEU A 165 10.62 -1.52 -9.23
CA LEU A 165 9.19 -1.32 -9.46
C LEU A 165 8.51 -2.68 -9.57
N PHE A 166 7.43 -2.88 -8.79
CA PHE A 166 6.69 -4.13 -8.72
C PHE A 166 5.21 -3.90 -9.01
N LEU A 167 4.64 -4.75 -9.83
CA LEU A 167 3.24 -4.68 -10.25
C LEU A 167 2.55 -6.02 -10.00
N ALA A 168 1.40 -5.98 -9.34
CA ALA A 168 0.59 -7.18 -9.09
C ALA A 168 -0.90 -6.87 -8.98
N GLY A 169 -1.69 -7.93 -8.79
CA GLY A 169 -3.15 -7.87 -8.66
C GLY A 169 -3.90 -8.17 -9.95
N GLU A 170 -3.26 -7.98 -11.09
CA GLU A 170 -3.78 -8.31 -12.43
C GLU A 170 -2.62 -8.50 -13.42
N ARG A 171 -2.93 -9.00 -14.61
CA ARG A 171 -1.92 -9.13 -15.66
C ARG A 171 -1.48 -7.75 -16.18
N LEU A 172 -0.18 -7.52 -16.24
CA LEU A 172 0.39 -6.38 -16.95
C LEU A 172 0.31 -6.65 -18.46
N ASP A 173 -0.32 -5.73 -19.18
CA ASP A 173 -0.43 -5.81 -20.63
C ASP A 173 0.89 -5.41 -21.31
N PRO A 174 1.24 -6.04 -22.47
CA PRO A 174 2.50 -5.76 -23.16
C PRO A 174 2.72 -4.27 -23.47
N PRO A 175 1.74 -3.52 -23.99
CA PRO A 175 1.96 -2.10 -24.28
C PRO A 175 2.31 -1.25 -23.06
N THR A 176 1.80 -1.56 -21.89
CA THR A 176 2.15 -0.84 -20.65
C THR A 176 3.52 -1.29 -20.13
N TYR A 177 3.85 -2.58 -20.26
CA TYR A 177 5.18 -3.10 -19.96
C TYR A 177 6.26 -2.45 -20.82
N ASP A 178 6.07 -2.43 -22.15
CA ASP A 178 7.02 -1.83 -23.08
C ASP A 178 7.22 -0.34 -22.82
N TRP A 179 6.13 0.36 -22.53
CA TRP A 179 6.19 1.78 -22.16
C TRP A 179 7.03 1.99 -20.89
N LEU A 180 6.80 1.21 -19.82
CA LEU A 180 7.59 1.30 -18.59
C LEU A 180 9.08 1.00 -18.83
N GLN A 181 9.39 -0.03 -19.65
CA GLN A 181 10.77 -0.37 -19.98
C GLN A 181 11.51 0.74 -20.77
N ASN A 182 10.76 1.53 -21.52
CA ASN A 182 11.36 2.61 -22.31
C ASN A 182 11.58 3.90 -21.52
N ILE A 183 10.83 4.11 -20.43
CA ILE A 183 10.92 5.36 -19.67
C ILE A 183 11.74 5.23 -18.37
N LEU A 184 11.94 4.01 -17.85
CA LEU A 184 12.73 3.69 -16.66
C LEU A 184 14.09 3.12 -17.02
#